data_7053f1e3fbfcb4abbefc43978cf0c22c
#
_entry.id   7053f1e3fbfcb4abbefc43978cf0c22c
#
_cell.length_a   1.000
_cell.length_b   1.000
_cell.length_c   1.000
_cell.angle_alpha   90.00
_cell.angle_beta   90.00
_cell.angle_gamma   90.00
#
_symmetry.space_group_name_H-M   'P 1'
#
loop_
_entity.id
_entity.type
_entity.pdbx_description
1 polymer ?
#
loop_
_entity_poly.entity_id
_entity_poly.type
_entity_poly.pdbx_seq_one_letter_code
_entity_poly.pdbx_strand_id
1 'polypeptide(L)'
;MKNAARLTLALAAVLLAVAPLALAADAPKPVGTWDAVASTPNGEMPSVITIKQVEGALKAEIEIDGTSRTVTDEKLEGNVFRMKVQYDGGVYDVEVKIDGDTLEGTWQGGGYSGTLKAKRRP
;
A
#
# COMPACT_ATOMS: atom_id res chain seq x y z
N MET A 1 37.13 -36.58 21.61
CA MET A 1 36.15 -36.84 21.75
C MET A 1 35.20 -35.83 21.90
N LYS A 2 34.68 -35.64 22.62
CA LYS A 2 33.79 -34.78 22.93
C LYS A 2 33.89 -33.55 22.24
N ASN A 3 34.84 -33.18 21.93
CA ASN A 3 35.09 -31.94 21.44
C ASN A 3 34.40 -31.72 20.21
N ALA A 4 34.37 -32.47 19.41
CA ALA A 4 33.85 -32.31 18.12
C ALA A 4 32.55 -31.63 18.15
N ALA A 5 31.77 -32.05 18.89
CA ALA A 5 30.47 -31.54 18.95
C ALA A 5 30.37 -30.07 18.89
N ARG A 6 31.15 -29.48 19.60
CA ARG A 6 30.98 -28.16 19.71
C ARG A 6 31.06 -27.40 18.52
N LEU A 7 31.83 -27.63 17.79
CA LEU A 7 32.04 -26.86 16.73
C LEU A 7 30.92 -26.71 15.90
N THR A 8 30.32 -27.60 15.60
CA THR A 8 29.29 -27.56 14.70
C THR A 8 28.32 -26.54 14.96
N LEU A 9 28.03 -26.29 16.06
CA LEU A 9 27.10 -25.37 16.39
C LEU A 9 27.33 -24.10 15.79
N ALA A 10 28.39 -23.72 15.86
CA ALA A 10 28.78 -22.46 15.43
C ALA A 10 28.27 -22.18 14.07
N LEU A 11 28.35 -23.06 13.24
CA LEU A 11 27.96 -22.88 11.97
C LEU A 11 26.60 -22.56 11.80
N ALA A 12 25.84 -23.24 12.29
CA ALA A 12 24.44 -23.09 12.13
C ALA A 12 24.05 -21.66 12.30
N ALA A 13 24.51 -21.09 13.21
CA ALA A 13 24.14 -19.77 13.56
C ALA A 13 24.37 -18.81 12.42
N VAL A 14 25.36 -18.90 11.82
CA VAL A 14 25.70 -18.05 10.79
C VAL A 14 24.73 -17.91 9.69
N LEU A 15 24.29 -18.91 9.21
CA LEU A 15 23.37 -18.90 8.17
C LEU A 15 22.21 -18.04 8.33
N LEU A 16 21.61 -18.11 9.36
CA LEU A 16 20.46 -17.36 9.61
C LEU A 16 20.58 -15.92 9.42
N ALA A 17 21.60 -15.41 9.82
CA ALA A 17 21.78 -14.02 9.79
C ALA A 17 21.63 -13.41 8.42
N VAL A 18 22.00 -14.03 7.47
CA VAL A 18 21.95 -13.51 6.16
C VAL A 18 20.66 -13.38 5.44
N ALA A 19 19.99 -14.41 5.41
CA ALA A 19 18.75 -14.44 4.70
C ALA A 19 17.78 -13.29 4.88
N PRO A 20 17.42 -12.99 6.04
CA PRO A 20 16.38 -12.01 6.26
C PRO A 20 16.70 -10.64 5.78
N LEU A 21 17.89 -10.31 5.74
CA LEU A 21 18.27 -9.02 5.33
C LEU A 21 17.85 -8.63 3.96
N ALA A 22 17.98 -9.50 3.08
CA ALA A 22 17.67 -9.22 1.74
C ALA A 22 16.25 -8.76 1.56
N LEU A 23 15.38 -9.28 2.33
CA LEU A 23 13.99 -8.98 2.18
C LEU A 23 13.61 -7.62 2.64
N ALA A 24 14.30 -7.12 3.58
CA ALA A 24 13.96 -5.85 4.14
C ALA A 24 14.11 -4.72 3.13
N ALA A 25 14.90 -4.93 2.14
CA ALA A 25 15.18 -3.90 1.18
C ALA A 25 13.96 -3.55 0.31
N ASP A 26 13.04 -4.48 0.23
CA ASP A 26 11.90 -4.28 -0.64
C ASP A 26 10.62 -3.83 0.09
N ALA A 27 10.79 -3.20 1.21
CA ALA A 27 9.62 -2.74 1.96
C ALA A 27 8.85 -1.70 1.16
N PRO A 28 7.55 -1.76 1.13
CA PRO A 28 6.74 -0.81 0.38
C PRO A 28 6.82 0.58 1.00
N LYS A 29 6.69 1.59 0.18
CA LYS A 29 6.74 2.97 0.63
C LYS A 29 5.47 3.68 0.20
N PRO A 30 4.43 3.62 1.00
CA PRO A 30 3.16 4.24 0.63
C PRO A 30 3.12 5.76 0.73
N VAL A 31 3.94 6.34 1.58
CA VAL A 31 3.90 7.78 1.80
C VAL A 31 4.28 8.56 0.55
N GLY A 32 3.49 9.53 0.20
CA GLY A 32 3.73 10.38 -0.97
C GLY A 32 2.43 10.86 -1.58
N THR A 33 2.56 11.58 -2.68
CA THR A 33 1.42 12.03 -3.46
C THR A 33 1.36 11.23 -4.75
N TRP A 34 0.19 10.76 -5.07
CA TRP A 34 -0.01 9.86 -6.18
C TRP A 34 -1.08 10.39 -7.13
N ASP A 35 -0.78 10.41 -8.42
CA ASP A 35 -1.77 10.79 -9.43
C ASP A 35 -2.49 9.51 -9.85
N ALA A 36 -3.77 9.44 -9.61
CA ALA A 36 -4.56 8.24 -9.78
C ALA A 36 -5.65 8.37 -10.82
N VAL A 37 -6.02 7.24 -11.41
CA VAL A 37 -7.13 7.19 -12.35
C VAL A 37 -7.97 5.97 -12.01
N ALA A 38 -9.25 6.18 -11.79
CA ALA A 38 -10.19 5.12 -11.53
C ALA A 38 -11.02 4.85 -12.79
N SER A 39 -11.26 3.59 -13.09
CA SER A 39 -12.12 3.22 -14.19
C SER A 39 -13.54 3.13 -13.63
N THR A 40 -14.47 3.85 -14.20
CA THR A 40 -15.85 3.87 -13.74
C THR A 40 -16.80 3.60 -14.90
N PRO A 41 -18.08 3.30 -14.63
CA PRO A 41 -19.05 3.09 -15.70
C PRO A 41 -19.18 4.29 -16.62
N ASN A 42 -18.88 5.48 -16.12
CA ASN A 42 -18.97 6.69 -16.90
C ASN A 42 -17.64 7.14 -17.51
N GLY A 43 -16.65 6.29 -17.48
CA GLY A 43 -15.33 6.61 -18.02
C GLY A 43 -14.29 6.74 -16.93
N GLU A 44 -13.14 7.25 -17.28
CA GLU A 44 -12.04 7.37 -16.33
C GLU A 44 -12.21 8.59 -15.45
N MET A 45 -11.90 8.45 -14.19
CA MET A 45 -12.01 9.53 -13.22
C MET A 45 -10.66 9.77 -12.55
N PRO A 46 -10.03 10.91 -12.82
CA PRO A 46 -8.73 11.21 -12.21
C PRO A 46 -8.91 11.66 -10.78
N SER A 47 -7.92 11.37 -9.97
CA SER A 47 -7.91 11.79 -8.57
C SER A 47 -6.47 11.95 -8.09
N VAL A 48 -6.30 12.55 -6.93
CA VAL A 48 -4.99 12.71 -6.31
C VAL A 48 -5.07 12.09 -4.93
N ILE A 49 -4.19 11.15 -4.65
CA ILE A 49 -4.14 10.49 -3.36
C ILE A 49 -2.88 10.93 -2.65
N THR A 50 -3.00 11.41 -1.42
CA THR A 50 -1.85 11.78 -0.62
C THR A 50 -1.84 10.89 0.61
N ILE A 51 -0.75 10.16 0.80
CA ILE A 51 -0.62 9.28 1.95
C ILE A 51 0.50 9.82 2.84
N LYS A 52 0.20 10.00 4.12
CA LYS A 52 1.13 10.54 5.10
C LYS A 52 1.21 9.62 6.30
N GLN A 53 2.27 9.74 7.06
CA GLN A 53 2.36 9.02 8.32
C GLN A 53 2.19 10.03 9.44
N VAL A 54 1.20 9.83 10.28
CA VAL A 54 0.90 10.73 11.39
C VAL A 54 0.89 9.90 12.65
N GLU A 55 1.80 10.22 13.57
CA GLU A 55 1.91 9.50 14.84
C GLU A 55 1.96 7.98 14.68
N GLY A 56 2.72 7.52 13.71
CA GLY A 56 2.91 6.09 13.50
C GLY A 56 1.82 5.40 12.67
N ALA A 57 0.78 6.11 12.32
CA ALA A 57 -0.29 5.54 11.51
C ALA A 57 -0.35 6.17 10.12
N LEU A 58 -0.80 5.42 9.15
CA LEU A 58 -0.95 5.96 7.81
C LEU A 58 -2.29 6.68 7.70
N LYS A 59 -2.26 7.85 7.11
CA LYS A 59 -3.47 8.62 6.84
C LYS A 59 -3.48 9.01 5.37
N ALA A 60 -4.61 8.87 4.74
CA ALA A 60 -4.74 9.19 3.33
C ALA A 60 -5.78 10.27 3.11
N GLU A 61 -5.55 11.06 2.06
CA GLU A 61 -6.50 12.05 1.62
C GLU A 61 -6.67 11.80 0.15
N ILE A 62 -7.86 11.95 -0.37
CA ILE A 62 -8.10 11.81 -1.79
C ILE A 62 -8.89 13.02 -2.27
N GLU A 63 -8.49 13.53 -3.43
CA GLU A 63 -9.15 14.66 -4.03
C GLU A 63 -9.73 14.21 -5.35
N ILE A 64 -11.02 14.37 -5.51
CA ILE A 64 -11.74 13.97 -6.72
C ILE A 64 -12.45 15.20 -7.23
N ASP A 65 -12.22 15.56 -8.48
CA ASP A 65 -12.81 16.77 -9.10
C ASP A 65 -12.47 18.02 -8.28
N GLY A 66 -11.26 18.10 -7.77
CA GLY A 66 -10.80 19.26 -7.01
C GLY A 66 -11.36 19.34 -5.58
N THR A 67 -12.11 18.35 -5.14
CA THR A 67 -12.72 18.35 -3.81
C THR A 67 -12.14 17.22 -2.96
N SER A 68 -11.72 17.55 -1.75
CA SER A 68 -11.22 16.54 -0.83
C SER A 68 -12.36 15.68 -0.32
N ARG A 69 -12.13 14.38 -0.31
CA ARG A 69 -13.14 13.41 0.16
C ARG A 69 -12.63 12.76 1.43
N THR A 70 -13.54 12.34 2.29
CA THR A 70 -13.18 11.73 3.55
C THR A 70 -12.68 10.30 3.32
N VAL A 71 -11.55 9.97 3.92
CA VAL A 71 -10.98 8.62 3.86
C VAL A 71 -10.91 8.07 5.28
N THR A 72 -11.30 6.82 5.45
CA THR A 72 -11.24 6.16 6.75
C THR A 72 -10.69 4.75 6.58
N ASP A 73 -10.40 4.11 7.70
CA ASP A 73 -9.95 2.72 7.74
C ASP A 73 -8.70 2.43 6.90
N GLU A 74 -7.77 3.34 6.92
CA GLU A 74 -6.52 3.18 6.20
C GLU A 74 -5.70 2.07 6.85
N LYS A 75 -5.26 1.11 6.06
CA LYS A 75 -4.50 -0.02 6.57
C LYS A 75 -3.51 -0.54 5.54
N LEU A 76 -2.30 -0.82 5.97
CA LEU A 76 -1.29 -1.41 5.12
C LEU A 76 -0.97 -2.80 5.64
N GLU A 77 -1.11 -3.81 4.77
CA GLU A 77 -0.74 -5.17 5.11
C GLU A 77 0.20 -5.68 4.02
N GLY A 78 1.45 -5.88 4.36
CA GLY A 78 2.44 -6.22 3.36
C GLY A 78 2.58 -5.07 2.37
N ASN A 79 2.28 -5.31 1.12
CA ASN A 79 2.32 -4.27 0.10
C ASN A 79 0.92 -3.89 -0.39
N VAL A 80 -0.10 -4.28 0.37
CA VAL A 80 -1.49 -3.95 0.00
C VAL A 80 -2.01 -2.87 0.93
N PHE A 81 -2.43 -1.76 0.36
CA PHE A 81 -3.01 -0.66 1.10
C PHE A 81 -4.51 -0.63 0.88
N ARG A 82 -5.27 -0.58 1.97
CA ARG A 82 -6.73 -0.53 1.91
C ARG A 82 -7.23 0.74 2.56
N MET A 83 -8.29 1.28 2.03
CA MET A 83 -8.94 2.44 2.62
C MET A 83 -10.41 2.48 2.20
N LYS A 84 -11.21 3.27 2.91
CA LYS A 84 -12.59 3.52 2.55
C LYS A 84 -12.72 4.99 2.19
N VAL A 85 -13.36 5.27 1.08
CA VAL A 85 -13.53 6.64 0.59
C VAL A 85 -15.01 6.99 0.56
N GLN A 86 -15.35 8.13 1.13
CA GLN A 86 -16.72 8.61 1.05
C GLN A 86 -16.84 9.51 -0.16
N TYR A 87 -17.73 9.18 -1.05
CA TYR A 87 -17.92 9.94 -2.27
C TYR A 87 -19.39 9.94 -2.66
N ASP A 88 -19.93 11.14 -2.86
CA ASP A 88 -21.29 11.29 -3.36
C ASP A 88 -22.36 10.47 -2.59
N GLY A 89 -22.27 10.50 -1.28
CA GLY A 89 -23.23 9.83 -0.43
C GLY A 89 -23.00 8.34 -0.22
N GLY A 90 -21.98 7.78 -0.82
CA GLY A 90 -21.67 6.36 -0.66
C GLY A 90 -20.28 6.13 -0.10
N VAL A 91 -20.01 4.90 0.29
CA VAL A 91 -18.70 4.50 0.79
C VAL A 91 -18.13 3.48 -0.18
N TYR A 92 -16.90 3.72 -0.60
CA TYR A 92 -16.22 2.87 -1.57
C TYR A 92 -14.99 2.24 -0.96
N ASP A 93 -14.85 0.94 -1.14
CA ASP A 93 -13.68 0.22 -0.63
C ASP A 93 -12.61 0.24 -1.71
N VAL A 94 -11.40 0.65 -1.33
CA VAL A 94 -10.28 0.71 -2.25
C VAL A 94 -9.18 -0.20 -1.74
N GLU A 95 -8.65 -1.02 -2.63
CA GLU A 95 -7.56 -1.91 -2.31
C GLU A 95 -6.53 -1.81 -3.42
N VAL A 96 -5.32 -1.38 -3.08
CA VAL A 96 -4.24 -1.23 -4.06
C VAL A 96 -2.96 -1.89 -3.61
N LYS A 97 -2.22 -2.39 -4.56
CA LYS A 97 -0.93 -3.00 -4.29
C LYS A 97 0.14 -1.98 -4.64
N ILE A 98 1.10 -1.81 -3.75
CA ILE A 98 2.19 -0.86 -3.94
C ILE A 98 3.35 -1.58 -4.61
N ASP A 99 3.78 -1.05 -5.75
CA ASP A 99 4.91 -1.62 -6.44
C ASP A 99 5.81 -0.47 -6.88
N GLY A 100 6.80 -0.14 -6.05
CA GLY A 100 7.69 0.99 -6.33
C GLY A 100 6.91 2.30 -6.37
N ASP A 101 6.91 2.91 -7.53
CA ASP A 101 6.24 4.19 -7.72
C ASP A 101 4.86 4.05 -8.35
N THR A 102 4.29 2.86 -8.33
CA THR A 102 2.95 2.63 -8.85
C THR A 102 2.02 2.00 -7.81
N LEU A 103 0.73 2.28 -7.96
CA LEU A 103 -0.31 1.62 -7.21
C LEU A 103 -1.25 1.01 -8.22
N GLU A 104 -1.67 -0.22 -8.02
CA GLU A 104 -2.66 -0.84 -8.88
C GLU A 104 -3.62 -1.67 -8.04
N GLY A 105 -4.87 -1.55 -8.31
CA GLY A 105 -5.87 -2.32 -7.59
C GLY A 105 -7.28 -2.07 -8.06
N THR A 106 -8.20 -2.16 -7.12
CA THR A 106 -9.62 -2.09 -7.44
C THR A 106 -10.36 -1.22 -6.42
N TRP A 107 -11.53 -0.77 -6.82
CA TRP A 107 -12.46 -0.10 -5.93
C TRP A 107 -13.82 -0.75 -6.12
N GLN A 108 -14.63 -0.73 -5.07
CA GLN A 108 -16.00 -1.22 -5.17
C GLN A 108 -16.91 -0.47 -4.19
N GLY A 109 -18.14 -0.30 -4.59
CA GLY A 109 -19.13 0.38 -3.78
C GLY A 109 -20.35 0.74 -4.63
N GLY A 110 -21.48 0.94 -3.99
CA GLY A 110 -22.69 1.35 -4.67
C GLY A 110 -23.18 0.38 -5.75
N GLY A 111 -22.79 -0.87 -5.66
CA GLY A 111 -23.15 -1.85 -6.67
C GLY A 111 -22.24 -1.88 -7.89
N TYR A 112 -21.16 -1.09 -7.85
CA TYR A 112 -20.21 -0.98 -8.94
C TYR A 112 -18.80 -1.36 -8.50
N SER A 113 -17.96 -1.66 -9.44
CA SER A 113 -16.54 -1.91 -9.16
C SER A 113 -15.72 -1.48 -10.36
N GLY A 114 -14.45 -1.25 -10.15
CA GLY A 114 -13.56 -0.87 -11.23
C GLY A 114 -12.11 -0.97 -10.80
N THR A 115 -11.22 -0.49 -11.64
CA THR A 115 -9.78 -0.52 -11.35
C THR A 115 -9.30 0.85 -10.91
N LEU A 116 -8.19 0.86 -10.20
CA LEU A 116 -7.53 2.08 -9.80
C LEU A 116 -6.05 1.92 -10.06
N LYS A 117 -5.47 2.88 -10.76
CA LYS A 117 -4.03 2.89 -11.02
C LYS A 117 -3.50 4.24 -10.66
N ALA A 118 -2.32 4.29 -10.09
CA ALA A 118 -1.70 5.56 -9.73
C ALA A 118 -0.19 5.53 -9.90
N LYS A 119 0.37 6.72 -10.06
CA LYS A 119 1.81 6.89 -10.14
C LYS A 119 2.21 7.94 -9.13
N ARG A 120 3.35 7.72 -8.50
CA ARG A 120 3.88 8.65 -7.51
C ARG A 120 4.35 9.91 -8.21
N ARG A 121 4.06 11.04 -7.66
CA ARG A 121 4.60 12.31 -8.14
C ARG A 121 6.05 12.42 -7.76
N PRO A 122 6.88 12.93 -8.64
CA PRO A 122 8.30 13.13 -8.34
C PRO A 122 8.51 14.19 -7.27
#